data_edf0a8899caa5364c2756ce27fc091e4
#
_entry.id   edf0a8899caa5364c2756ce27fc091e4
#
_cell.length_a   1.000
_cell.length_b   1.000
_cell.length_c   1.000
_cell.angle_alpha   90.00
_cell.angle_beta   90.00
_cell.angle_gamma   90.00
#
_symmetry.space_group_name_H-M   'P 1'
#
loop_
_entity.id
_entity.type
_entity.pdbx_description
1 polymer ?
#
loop_
_entity_poly.entity_id
_entity_poly.type
_entity_poly.pdbx_seq_one_letter_code
_entity_poly.pdbx_strand_id
1 'polypeptide(L)' 'MGRLRVRFICDSHYKDWNLGDIGYVDGYCRGGDGIPCAVVIVKDRIVMAPLGTIRVINEAT' A
#
# COMPACT_ATOMS: atom_id res chain seq x y z
N MET A 1 -3.93 2.14 18.89
CA MET A 1 -4.62 2.01 17.63
C MET A 1 -3.69 1.52 16.55
N GLY A 2 -4.07 0.44 15.91
CA GLY A 2 -3.26 -0.13 14.85
C GLY A 2 -3.39 0.62 13.55
N ARG A 3 -2.37 0.47 12.71
CA ARG A 3 -2.45 0.95 11.34
C ARG A 3 -3.22 -0.07 10.51
N LEU A 4 -3.78 0.39 9.42
CA LEU A 4 -4.48 -0.48 8.49
C LEU A 4 -3.47 -1.35 7.76
N ARG A 5 -3.63 -2.67 7.81
CA ARG A 5 -2.78 -3.60 7.07
C ARG A 5 -3.34 -3.84 5.69
N VAL A 6 -2.45 -3.90 4.74
CA VAL A 6 -2.83 -4.12 3.35
C VAL A 6 -1.91 -5.14 2.70
N ARG A 7 -2.42 -5.81 1.68
CA ARG A 7 -1.64 -6.71 0.84
C ARG A 7 -1.62 -6.13 -0.56
N PHE A 8 -0.45 -6.17 -1.18
CA PHE A 8 -0.33 -5.78 -2.58
C PHE A 8 -0.86 -6.90 -3.47
N ILE A 9 -1.76 -6.54 -4.37
CA ILE A 9 -2.43 -7.51 -5.25
C ILE A 9 -1.85 -7.54 -6.66
N CYS A 10 -0.78 -6.81 -6.88
CA CYS A 10 -0.03 -6.82 -8.13
C CYS A 10 1.40 -6.38 -7.86
N ASP A 11 2.30 -6.65 -8.81
CA ASP A 11 3.66 -6.18 -8.71
C ASP A 11 3.74 -4.68 -9.01
N SER A 12 4.68 -4.00 -8.39
CA SER A 12 4.95 -2.61 -8.70
C SER A 12 5.63 -2.51 -10.06
N HIS A 13 5.18 -1.55 -10.85
CA HIS A 13 5.81 -1.24 -12.13
C HIS A 13 7.27 -0.85 -11.97
N TYR A 14 7.61 -0.21 -10.86
CA TYR A 14 8.96 0.26 -10.56
C TYR A 14 9.64 -0.58 -9.49
N LYS A 15 9.10 -1.76 -9.18
CA LYS A 15 9.66 -2.69 -8.21
C LYS A 15 9.75 -2.14 -6.80
N ASP A 16 8.83 -1.25 -6.46
CA ASP A 16 8.74 -0.74 -5.10
C ASP A 16 8.20 -1.77 -4.13
N TRP A 17 7.42 -2.71 -4.64
CA TRP A 17 6.86 -3.83 -3.88
C TRP A 17 6.67 -5.00 -4.82
N ASN A 18 6.40 -6.16 -4.24
CA ASN A 18 6.08 -7.37 -4.99
C ASN A 18 4.66 -7.81 -4.68
N LEU A 19 4.06 -8.53 -5.62
CA LEU A 19 2.76 -9.15 -5.41
C LEU A 19 2.78 -9.96 -4.12
N GLY A 20 1.81 -9.74 -3.26
CA GLY A 20 1.69 -10.46 -2.01
C GLY A 20 2.38 -9.82 -0.81
N ASP A 21 3.17 -8.77 -1.04
CA ASP A 21 3.80 -8.07 0.07
C ASP A 21 2.74 -7.47 0.99
N ILE A 22 3.07 -7.44 2.27
CA ILE A 22 2.20 -6.89 3.31
C ILE A 22 2.80 -5.58 3.79
N GLY A 23 1.98 -4.58 3.92
CA GLY A 23 2.42 -3.30 4.45
C GLY A 23 1.34 -2.67 5.33
N TYR A 24 1.66 -1.50 5.85
CA TYR A 24 0.76 -0.73 6.69
C TYR A 24 0.51 0.64 6.08
N VAL A 25 -0.74 1.08 6.08
CA VAL A 25 -1.08 2.41 5.57
C VAL A 25 -0.73 3.44 6.62
N ASP A 26 0.09 4.41 6.22
CA ASP A 26 0.48 5.52 7.08
C ASP A 26 -0.32 6.79 6.77
N GLY A 27 -0.87 6.87 5.60
CA GLY A 27 -1.64 8.04 5.19
C GLY A 27 -2.09 7.89 3.75
N TYR A 28 -2.62 8.98 3.22
CA TYR A 28 -3.13 9.01 1.85
C TYR A 28 -2.65 10.27 1.16
N CYS A 29 -2.47 10.18 -0.15
CA CYS A 29 -2.04 11.32 -0.95
C CYS A 29 -2.56 11.13 -2.38
N ARG A 30 -2.27 12.10 -3.23
CA ARG A 30 -2.57 11.98 -4.66
C ARG A 30 -1.27 11.96 -5.43
N GLY A 31 -1.21 11.11 -6.45
CA GLY A 31 -0.10 11.10 -7.39
C GLY A 31 -0.10 12.33 -8.26
N GLY A 32 0.98 12.51 -9.03
CA GLY A 32 1.12 13.67 -9.90
C GLY A 32 0.02 13.80 -10.95
N ASP A 33 -0.62 12.70 -11.30
CA ASP A 33 -1.73 12.67 -12.26
C ASP A 33 -3.10 12.74 -11.55
N GLY A 34 -3.12 12.99 -10.24
CA GLY A 34 -4.35 13.08 -9.48
C GLY A 34 -4.92 11.77 -9.00
N ILE A 35 -4.24 10.66 -9.27
CA ILE A 35 -4.71 9.34 -8.83
C ILE A 35 -4.56 9.22 -7.33
N PRO A 36 -5.61 8.81 -6.60
CA PRO A 36 -5.51 8.64 -5.17
C PRO A 36 -4.59 7.47 -4.82
N CYS A 37 -3.71 7.70 -3.87
CA CYS A 37 -2.73 6.72 -3.43
C CYS A 37 -2.74 6.60 -1.91
N ALA A 38 -2.32 5.44 -1.42
CA ALA A 38 -2.02 5.25 0.00
C ALA A 38 -0.52 5.34 0.19
N VAL A 39 -0.12 5.95 1.28
CA VAL A 39 1.28 5.92 1.71
C VAL A 39 1.44 4.67 2.55
N VAL A 40 2.19 3.71 2.04
CA VAL A 40 2.31 2.39 2.65
C VAL A 40 3.74 2.15 3.09
N ILE A 41 3.89 1.67 4.32
CA ILE A 41 5.19 1.25 4.82
C ILE A 41 5.31 -0.24 4.56
N VAL A 42 6.27 -0.61 3.73
CA VAL A 42 6.54 -2.00 3.39
C VAL A 42 8.03 -2.25 3.45
N LYS A 43 8.46 -3.25 4.23
CA LYS A 43 9.88 -3.64 4.33
C LYS A 43 10.81 -2.45 4.55
N ASP A 44 10.60 -1.66 5.53
CA ASP A 44 11.44 -0.50 5.86
C ASP A 44 11.44 0.59 4.80
N ARG A 45 10.53 0.55 3.85
CA ARG A 45 10.37 1.58 2.83
C ARG A 45 9.01 2.21 2.93
N ILE A 46 8.94 3.45 2.46
CA ILE A 46 7.66 4.14 2.32
C ILE A 46 7.39 4.25 0.82
N VAL A 47 6.25 3.71 0.40
CA VAL A 47 5.87 3.75 -1.02
C VAL A 47 4.51 4.40 -1.18
N MET A 48 4.29 5.01 -2.34
CA MET A 48 2.98 5.55 -2.70
C MET A 48 2.31 4.53 -3.61
N ALA A 49 1.28 3.88 -3.09
CA ALA A 49 0.60 2.82 -3.81
C ALA A 49 -0.78 3.28 -4.26
N PRO A 50 -1.07 3.28 -5.57
CA PRO A 50 -2.43 3.55 -6.01
C PRO A 50 -3.41 2.61 -5.31
N LEU A 51 -4.57 3.12 -4.94
CA LEU A 51 -5.51 2.33 -4.14
C LEU A 51 -5.92 1.02 -4.79
N GLY A 52 -5.89 0.97 -6.12
CA GLY A 52 -6.21 -0.25 -6.84
C GLY A 52 -5.17 -1.35 -6.73
N THR A 53 -4.00 -1.07 -6.16
CA THR A 53 -2.90 -2.05 -6.06
C THR A 53 -2.86 -2.75 -4.72
N ILE A 54 -3.73 -2.37 -3.79
CA ILE A 54 -3.72 -2.92 -2.44
C ILE A 54 -5.11 -3.35 -2.03
N ARG A 55 -5.16 -4.31 -1.09
CA ARG A 55 -6.39 -4.73 -0.43
C ARG A 55 -6.18 -4.72 1.06
N VAL A 56 -7.19 -4.26 1.77
CA VAL A 56 -7.17 -4.30 3.23
C VAL A 56 -7.23 -5.74 3.68
N ILE A 57 -6.33 -6.10 4.59
CA ILE A 57 -6.36 -7.39 5.24
C ILE A 57 -7.16 -7.23 6.51
N ASN A 58 -8.30 -7.88 6.55
CA ASN A 58 -9.12 -7.84 7.74
C ASN A 58 -8.68 -8.95 8.67
N GLU A 59 -7.95 -8.56 9.71
CA GLU A 59 -7.55 -9.50 10.72
C GLU A 59 -8.66 -9.59 11.74
N ALA A 60 -9.58 -10.47 11.49
CA ALA A 60 -10.62 -10.71 12.48
C ALA A 60 -9.96 -11.25 13.73
N THR A 61 -10.12 -10.55 14.79
CA THR A 61 -9.60 -10.98 16.06
C THR A 61 -10.71 -11.43 16.97
#